data_6f2d2691ca3b3efd1dbe21f3aff4dac0
#
_entry.id   6f2d2691ca3b3efd1dbe21f3aff4dac0
#
_cell.length_a   1.000
_cell.length_b   1.000
_cell.length_c   1.000
_cell.angle_alpha   90.00
_cell.angle_beta   90.00
_cell.angle_gamma   90.00
#
_symmetry.space_group_name_H-M   'P 1'
#
loop_
_entity.id
_entity.type
_entity.pdbx_description
1 polymer ?
#
loop_
_entity_poly.entity_id
_entity_poly.type
_entity_poly.pdbx_seq_one_letter_code
_entity_poly.pdbx_strand_id
1 'polypeptide(L)'
;RFALEDSIRKAYTATFPTMEEAKRINERGAEYIFKSRGNKQTIIDFIKRHSDNEDRVMGILATLSDKDLRDITTEILEDSYDATTDQLSPRVEDELITIPFKQYFEKAFSKKAADAFRADPMKLVEWIRKNIRLNPDKKALRIAQTPVGVMKSKITDERSRDIFFVDVARSLGIEAQKDAVTGKI
;
A
#
# COMPACT_ATOMS: atom_id res chain seq x y z
N ARG A 1 -16.43 -36.24 -3.91
CA ARG A 1 -16.25 -34.85 -3.48
C ARG A 1 -14.78 -34.48 -3.48
N PHE A 2 -13.91 -35.19 -2.74
CA PHE A 2 -12.46 -34.88 -2.65
C PHE A 2 -11.74 -34.92 -4.01
N ALA A 3 -12.07 -35.88 -4.90
CA ALA A 3 -11.45 -35.97 -6.21
C ALA A 3 -11.77 -34.76 -7.11
N LEU A 4 -12.99 -34.19 -7.00
CA LEU A 4 -13.37 -32.99 -7.72
C LEU A 4 -12.64 -31.75 -7.18
N GLU A 5 -12.56 -31.62 -5.84
CA GLU A 5 -11.83 -30.53 -5.18
C GLU A 5 -10.34 -30.57 -5.52
N ASP A 6 -9.75 -31.76 -5.56
CA ASP A 6 -8.36 -31.97 -6.02
C ASP A 6 -8.14 -31.60 -7.49
N SER A 7 -9.08 -31.97 -8.36
CA SER A 7 -9.03 -31.64 -9.79
C SER A 7 -9.10 -30.12 -10.01
N ILE A 8 -10.03 -29.44 -9.32
CA ILE A 8 -10.16 -27.97 -9.37
C ILE A 8 -8.89 -27.30 -8.86
N ARG A 9 -8.34 -27.74 -7.73
CA ARG A 9 -7.11 -27.22 -7.16
C ARG A 9 -5.93 -27.40 -8.12
N LYS A 10 -5.76 -28.55 -8.73
CA LYS A 10 -4.71 -28.84 -9.71
C LYS A 10 -4.84 -27.96 -10.96
N ALA A 11 -6.05 -27.80 -11.47
CA ALA A 11 -6.33 -26.95 -12.61
C ALA A 11 -5.99 -25.48 -12.31
N TYR A 12 -6.34 -24.97 -11.11
CA TYR A 12 -6.01 -23.62 -10.66
C TYR A 12 -4.49 -23.41 -10.53
N THR A 13 -3.79 -24.33 -9.86
CA THR A 13 -2.33 -24.21 -9.68
C THR A 13 -1.55 -24.36 -10.99
N ALA A 14 -2.09 -25.06 -11.98
CA ALA A 14 -1.48 -25.16 -13.31
C ALA A 14 -1.46 -23.83 -14.07
N THR A 15 -2.25 -22.82 -13.62
CA THR A 15 -2.23 -21.46 -14.20
C THR A 15 -1.14 -20.56 -13.62
N PHE A 16 -0.45 -21.00 -12.56
CA PHE A 16 0.61 -20.22 -11.94
C PHE A 16 1.85 -20.17 -12.83
N PRO A 17 2.53 -19.02 -12.92
CA PRO A 17 3.73 -18.92 -13.74
C PRO A 17 4.86 -19.73 -13.11
N THR A 18 5.68 -20.33 -13.95
CA THR A 18 7.02 -20.79 -13.53
C THR A 18 7.98 -19.60 -13.48
N MET A 19 9.11 -19.76 -12.80
CA MET A 19 10.14 -18.72 -12.78
C MET A 19 10.72 -18.46 -14.19
N GLU A 20 10.85 -19.49 -15.01
CA GLU A 20 11.33 -19.34 -16.39
C GLU A 20 10.35 -18.52 -17.25
N GLU A 21 9.05 -18.79 -17.13
CA GLU A 21 8.02 -18.01 -17.81
C GLU A 21 8.04 -16.56 -17.34
N ALA A 22 8.14 -16.33 -16.03
CA ALA A 22 8.22 -14.99 -15.46
C ALA A 22 9.43 -14.19 -15.98
N LYS A 23 10.61 -14.83 -16.07
CA LYS A 23 11.83 -14.21 -16.63
C LYS A 23 11.68 -13.86 -18.11
N ARG A 24 11.02 -14.69 -18.90
CA ARG A 24 10.74 -14.38 -20.31
C ARG A 24 9.84 -13.17 -20.51
N ILE A 25 8.95 -12.92 -19.55
CA ILE A 25 8.03 -11.78 -19.58
C ILE A 25 8.76 -10.49 -19.19
N ASN A 26 9.43 -10.49 -18.04
CA ASN A 26 10.26 -9.40 -17.58
C ASN A 26 11.31 -9.92 -16.59
N GLU A 27 12.59 -9.81 -16.93
CA GLU A 27 13.69 -10.33 -16.11
C GLU A 27 13.75 -9.68 -14.73
N ARG A 28 13.60 -8.36 -14.64
CA ARG A 28 13.63 -7.61 -13.38
C ARG A 28 12.42 -7.89 -12.50
N GLY A 29 11.26 -8.03 -13.10
CA GLY A 29 9.99 -8.27 -12.41
C GLY A 29 9.68 -9.75 -12.17
N ALA A 30 10.55 -10.67 -12.60
CA ALA A 30 10.29 -12.10 -12.59
C ALA A 30 9.87 -12.65 -11.23
N GLU A 31 10.54 -12.22 -10.17
CA GLU A 31 10.23 -12.67 -8.80
C GLU A 31 8.83 -12.25 -8.37
N TYR A 32 8.41 -11.01 -8.68
CA TYR A 32 7.08 -10.50 -8.34
C TYR A 32 6.00 -11.21 -9.15
N ILE A 33 6.23 -11.44 -10.45
CA ILE A 33 5.32 -12.20 -11.32
C ILE A 33 5.16 -13.63 -10.79
N PHE A 34 6.25 -14.30 -10.44
CA PHE A 34 6.21 -15.65 -9.89
C PHE A 34 5.46 -15.71 -8.55
N LYS A 35 5.74 -14.80 -7.61
CA LYS A 35 5.11 -14.74 -6.30
C LYS A 35 3.62 -14.36 -6.35
N SER A 36 3.20 -13.65 -7.37
CA SER A 36 1.79 -13.24 -7.54
C SER A 36 0.84 -14.39 -7.87
N ARG A 37 1.36 -15.53 -8.35
CA ARG A 37 0.60 -16.75 -8.64
C ARG A 37 -0.60 -16.47 -9.58
N GLY A 38 -1.83 -16.67 -9.09
CA GLY A 38 -3.05 -16.43 -9.86
C GLY A 38 -3.29 -14.96 -10.24
N ASN A 39 -2.67 -14.02 -9.51
CA ASN A 39 -2.76 -12.57 -9.79
C ASN A 39 -1.68 -12.06 -10.78
N LYS A 40 -0.98 -12.98 -11.46
CA LYS A 40 0.15 -12.65 -12.35
C LYS A 40 -0.19 -11.58 -13.40
N GLN A 41 -1.41 -11.62 -13.94
CA GLN A 41 -1.80 -10.69 -15.00
C GLN A 41 -1.83 -9.25 -14.53
N THR A 42 -2.32 -8.98 -13.30
CA THR A 42 -2.30 -7.65 -12.68
C THR A 42 -0.88 -7.09 -12.60
N ILE A 43 0.08 -7.91 -12.16
CA ILE A 43 1.48 -7.51 -12.03
C ILE A 43 2.13 -7.31 -13.41
N ILE A 44 1.89 -8.21 -14.36
CA ILE A 44 2.41 -8.10 -15.73
C ILE A 44 1.90 -6.83 -16.41
N ASP A 45 0.61 -6.55 -16.29
CA ASP A 45 -0.01 -5.38 -16.93
C ASP A 45 0.50 -4.09 -16.32
N PHE A 46 0.72 -4.05 -15.00
CA PHE A 46 1.33 -2.91 -14.32
C PHE A 46 2.75 -2.64 -14.82
N ILE A 47 3.61 -3.67 -14.88
CA ILE A 47 4.97 -3.55 -15.40
C ILE A 47 4.97 -3.05 -16.87
N LYS A 48 4.11 -3.61 -17.70
CA LYS A 48 4.03 -3.23 -19.13
C LYS A 48 3.52 -1.81 -19.32
N ARG A 49 2.53 -1.39 -18.55
CA ARG A 49 1.92 -0.05 -18.65
C ARG A 49 2.90 1.05 -18.33
N HIS A 50 3.80 0.81 -17.39
CA HIS A 50 4.79 1.77 -16.91
C HIS A 50 6.23 1.37 -17.29
N SER A 51 6.40 0.76 -18.45
CA SER A 51 7.71 0.31 -18.95
C SER A 51 8.70 1.45 -19.23
N ASP A 52 8.21 2.68 -19.32
CA ASP A 52 8.99 3.91 -19.44
C ASP A 52 9.68 4.34 -18.12
N ASN A 53 9.21 3.82 -16.98
CA ASN A 53 9.78 4.08 -15.66
C ASN A 53 9.83 2.81 -14.80
N GLU A 54 10.60 1.85 -15.27
CA GLU A 54 10.70 0.52 -14.65
C GLU A 54 11.27 0.56 -13.23
N ASP A 55 12.16 1.51 -12.92
CA ASP A 55 12.74 1.66 -11.59
C ASP A 55 11.65 1.99 -10.55
N ARG A 56 10.73 2.89 -10.88
CA ARG A 56 9.60 3.21 -10.02
C ARG A 56 8.67 2.02 -9.84
N VAL A 57 8.37 1.29 -10.90
CA VAL A 57 7.55 0.07 -10.86
C VAL A 57 8.17 -0.96 -9.92
N MET A 58 9.45 -1.26 -10.09
CA MET A 58 10.16 -2.24 -9.25
C MET A 58 10.22 -1.79 -7.79
N GLY A 59 10.42 -0.50 -7.54
CA GLY A 59 10.38 0.06 -6.20
C GLY A 59 9.02 -0.14 -5.51
N ILE A 60 7.91 0.09 -6.21
CA ILE A 60 6.57 -0.16 -5.67
C ILE A 60 6.38 -1.65 -5.38
N LEU A 61 6.70 -2.52 -6.33
CA LEU A 61 6.56 -3.97 -6.15
C LEU A 61 7.40 -4.50 -4.99
N ALA A 62 8.57 -3.91 -4.73
CA ALA A 62 9.44 -4.27 -3.61
C ALA A 62 8.85 -3.94 -2.23
N THR A 63 7.88 -3.04 -2.15
CA THR A 63 7.16 -2.73 -0.90
C THR A 63 6.06 -3.73 -0.56
N LEU A 64 5.74 -4.64 -1.48
CA LEU A 64 4.64 -5.59 -1.35
C LEU A 64 5.11 -6.92 -0.76
N SER A 65 4.35 -7.45 0.18
CA SER A 65 4.55 -8.83 0.64
C SER A 65 4.07 -9.84 -0.39
N ASP A 66 4.47 -11.10 -0.24
CA ASP A 66 3.98 -12.21 -1.08
C ASP A 66 2.44 -12.32 -1.06
N LYS A 67 1.82 -11.98 0.09
CA LYS A 67 0.37 -11.95 0.21
C LYS A 67 -0.23 -10.82 -0.62
N ASP A 68 0.34 -9.62 -0.52
CA ASP A 68 -0.15 -8.47 -1.28
C ASP A 68 -0.05 -8.71 -2.79
N LEU A 69 1.06 -9.27 -3.27
CA LEU A 69 1.24 -9.61 -4.69
C LEU A 69 0.13 -10.52 -5.22
N ARG A 70 -0.43 -11.39 -4.36
CA ARG A 70 -1.53 -12.30 -4.73
C ARG A 70 -2.91 -11.65 -4.74
N ASP A 71 -3.09 -10.56 -4.00
CA ASP A 71 -4.40 -9.97 -3.72
C ASP A 71 -4.54 -8.53 -4.23
N ILE A 72 -3.44 -7.83 -4.56
CA ILE A 72 -3.45 -6.42 -4.94
C ILE A 72 -4.22 -6.20 -6.23
N THR A 73 -4.95 -5.10 -6.27
CA THR A 73 -5.70 -4.70 -7.47
C THR A 73 -4.94 -3.68 -8.31
N THR A 74 -5.32 -3.57 -9.58
CA THR A 74 -4.77 -2.57 -10.50
C THR A 74 -4.93 -1.16 -9.94
N GLU A 75 -6.10 -0.84 -9.36
CA GLU A 75 -6.39 0.50 -8.83
C GLU A 75 -5.45 0.89 -7.69
N ILE A 76 -5.08 -0.05 -6.83
CA ILE A 76 -4.13 0.19 -5.73
C ILE A 76 -2.71 0.41 -6.27
N LEU A 77 -2.29 -0.36 -7.27
CA LEU A 77 -0.99 -0.18 -7.91
C LEU A 77 -0.87 1.17 -8.62
N GLU A 78 -1.89 1.55 -9.38
CA GLU A 78 -1.94 2.85 -10.07
C GLU A 78 -1.96 4.02 -9.08
N ASP A 79 -2.73 3.91 -8.01
CA ASP A 79 -2.78 4.91 -6.94
C ASP A 79 -1.40 5.13 -6.30
N SER A 80 -0.65 4.05 -6.07
CA SER A 80 0.73 4.12 -5.60
C SER A 80 1.68 4.74 -6.62
N TYR A 81 1.51 4.38 -7.89
CA TYR A 81 2.32 4.94 -8.97
C TYR A 81 2.10 6.45 -9.13
N ASP A 82 0.88 6.92 -8.94
CA ASP A 82 0.51 8.33 -9.02
C ASP A 82 0.93 9.16 -7.79
N ALA A 83 1.47 8.52 -6.73
CA ALA A 83 1.97 9.24 -5.58
C ALA A 83 3.11 10.19 -5.95
N THR A 84 3.04 11.43 -5.47
CA THR A 84 3.97 12.51 -5.85
C THR A 84 5.25 12.56 -5.03
N THR A 85 5.37 11.74 -3.98
CA THR A 85 6.54 11.66 -3.12
C THR A 85 7.59 10.69 -3.68
N ASP A 86 8.85 10.87 -3.33
CA ASP A 86 9.94 9.94 -3.66
C ASP A 86 9.82 8.61 -2.92
N GLN A 87 8.97 8.57 -1.90
CA GLN A 87 8.71 7.36 -1.14
C GLN A 87 7.59 6.56 -1.75
N LEU A 88 7.91 5.30 -1.98
CA LEU A 88 6.98 4.41 -2.64
C LEU A 88 5.86 3.99 -1.70
N SER A 89 4.65 4.37 -2.05
CA SER A 89 3.41 3.96 -1.44
C SER A 89 2.99 2.61 -2.04
N PRO A 90 1.99 1.85 -1.51
CA PRO A 90 0.99 2.30 -0.54
C PRO A 90 1.29 1.94 0.92
N ARG A 91 2.42 1.30 1.21
CA ARG A 91 2.69 0.81 2.56
C ARG A 91 3.74 1.63 3.29
N VAL A 92 3.51 1.88 4.57
CA VAL A 92 4.46 2.53 5.48
C VAL A 92 5.21 1.50 6.30
N GLU A 93 4.52 0.53 6.88
CA GLU A 93 5.06 -0.61 7.61
C GLU A 93 4.43 -1.93 7.14
N ASP A 94 3.49 -2.46 7.92
CA ASP A 94 2.81 -3.74 7.69
C ASP A 94 1.28 -3.63 7.65
N GLU A 95 0.75 -2.42 7.53
CA GLU A 95 -0.68 -2.18 7.41
C GLU A 95 -1.26 -2.83 6.14
N LEU A 96 -2.49 -3.29 6.25
CA LEU A 96 -3.18 -3.92 5.11
C LEU A 96 -3.57 -2.89 4.06
N ILE A 97 -3.23 -3.20 2.81
CA ILE A 97 -3.64 -2.41 1.64
C ILE A 97 -5.00 -2.95 1.18
N THR A 98 -6.06 -2.18 1.39
CA THR A 98 -7.42 -2.60 1.08
C THR A 98 -8.11 -1.75 0.02
N ILE A 99 -7.70 -0.51 -0.14
CA ILE A 99 -8.25 0.45 -1.12
C ILE A 99 -7.15 1.42 -1.58
N PRO A 100 -7.34 2.18 -2.66
CA PRO A 100 -6.44 3.25 -3.07
C PRO A 100 -6.37 4.37 -2.02
N PHE A 101 -5.29 4.47 -1.26
CA PHE A 101 -5.19 5.39 -0.13
C PHE A 101 -5.08 6.85 -0.58
N LYS A 102 -4.28 7.15 -1.60
CA LYS A 102 -4.13 8.51 -2.11
C LYS A 102 -5.48 9.09 -2.54
N GLN A 103 -6.20 8.41 -3.40
CA GLN A 103 -7.53 8.83 -3.83
C GLN A 103 -8.52 8.97 -2.68
N TYR A 104 -8.45 8.08 -1.69
CA TYR A 104 -9.31 8.15 -0.52
C TYR A 104 -9.05 9.44 0.28
N PHE A 105 -7.78 9.75 0.60
CA PHE A 105 -7.44 10.91 1.41
C PHE A 105 -7.58 12.23 0.64
N GLU A 106 -7.33 12.25 -0.65
CA GLU A 106 -7.64 13.41 -1.50
C GLU A 106 -9.12 13.78 -1.48
N LYS A 107 -10.01 12.79 -1.40
CA LYS A 107 -11.45 13.01 -1.27
C LYS A 107 -11.91 13.30 0.17
N ALA A 108 -11.18 12.81 1.17
CA ALA A 108 -11.53 12.95 2.57
C ALA A 108 -11.28 14.36 3.12
N PHE A 109 -10.35 15.11 2.52
CA PHE A 109 -10.02 16.48 2.90
C PHE A 109 -10.47 17.47 1.82
N SER A 110 -10.97 18.62 2.25
CA SER A 110 -11.25 19.72 1.31
C SER A 110 -9.96 20.24 0.70
N LYS A 111 -10.06 20.80 -0.53
CA LYS A 111 -8.89 21.43 -1.18
C LYS A 111 -8.20 22.45 -0.27
N LYS A 112 -8.99 23.29 0.43
CA LYS A 112 -8.47 24.28 1.37
C LYS A 112 -7.66 23.65 2.51
N ALA A 113 -8.13 22.54 3.07
CA ALA A 113 -7.42 21.82 4.13
C ALA A 113 -6.13 21.17 3.59
N ALA A 114 -6.19 20.51 2.45
CA ALA A 114 -5.03 19.90 1.80
C ALA A 114 -3.95 20.95 1.46
N ASP A 115 -4.33 22.09 0.90
CA ASP A 115 -3.40 23.19 0.60
C ASP A 115 -2.76 23.76 1.89
N ALA A 116 -3.54 23.87 2.97
CA ALA A 116 -3.02 24.32 4.27
C ALA A 116 -2.03 23.32 4.87
N PHE A 117 -2.26 22.03 4.72
CA PHE A 117 -1.34 20.97 5.19
C PHE A 117 -0.04 20.94 4.38
N ARG A 118 -0.12 21.15 3.05
CA ARG A 118 1.08 21.27 2.19
C ARG A 118 1.93 22.49 2.55
N ALA A 119 1.28 23.62 2.83
CA ALA A 119 1.97 24.86 3.22
C ALA A 119 2.63 24.75 4.60
N ASP A 120 2.02 23.97 5.51
CA ASP A 120 2.48 23.77 6.88
C ASP A 120 2.04 22.41 7.41
N PRO A 121 2.92 21.39 7.36
CA PRO A 121 2.60 20.04 7.83
C PRO A 121 2.20 19.97 9.31
N MET A 122 2.60 20.95 10.13
CA MET A 122 2.18 21.00 11.53
C MET A 122 0.65 21.15 11.68
N LYS A 123 -0.01 21.75 10.71
CA LYS A 123 -1.49 21.81 10.68
C LYS A 123 -2.15 20.45 10.54
N LEU A 124 -1.50 19.52 9.83
CA LEU A 124 -1.95 18.12 9.78
C LEU A 124 -1.77 17.45 11.15
N VAL A 125 -0.65 17.68 11.82
CA VAL A 125 -0.41 17.17 13.18
C VAL A 125 -1.49 17.70 14.14
N GLU A 126 -1.80 19.00 14.10
CA GLU A 126 -2.84 19.61 14.92
C GLU A 126 -4.22 19.04 14.61
N TRP A 127 -4.53 18.85 13.31
CA TRP A 127 -5.78 18.22 12.89
C TRP A 127 -5.91 16.80 13.45
N ILE A 128 -4.84 16.01 13.40
CA ILE A 128 -4.80 14.64 13.95
C ILE A 128 -5.03 14.69 15.47
N ARG A 129 -4.30 15.53 16.19
CA ARG A 129 -4.45 15.68 17.65
C ARG A 129 -5.88 16.04 18.05
N LYS A 130 -6.54 16.87 17.25
CA LYS A 130 -7.92 17.30 17.51
C LYS A 130 -8.96 16.24 17.18
N ASN A 131 -8.74 15.46 16.13
CA ASN A 131 -9.76 14.59 15.53
C ASN A 131 -9.54 13.10 15.79
N ILE A 132 -8.32 12.68 16.09
CA ILE A 132 -7.96 11.28 16.33
C ILE A 132 -7.57 11.11 17.79
N ARG A 133 -8.36 10.32 18.50
CA ARG A 133 -8.15 10.07 19.93
C ARG A 133 -7.26 8.82 20.10
N LEU A 134 -6.26 8.93 20.97
CA LEU A 134 -5.50 7.76 21.43
C LEU A 134 -6.34 6.96 22.43
N ASN A 135 -6.32 5.64 22.26
CA ASN A 135 -6.93 4.74 23.23
C ASN A 135 -5.84 4.20 24.18
N PRO A 136 -5.82 4.64 25.44
CA PRO A 136 -4.79 4.24 26.40
C PRO A 136 -4.84 2.74 26.74
N ASP A 137 -5.99 2.08 26.58
CA ASP A 137 -6.18 0.67 26.90
C ASP A 137 -5.78 -0.29 25.76
N LYS A 138 -5.50 0.24 24.57
CA LYS A 138 -5.01 -0.57 23.47
C LYS A 138 -3.50 -0.71 23.57
N LYS A 139 -3.05 -1.82 24.13
CA LYS A 139 -1.72 -2.34 23.82
C LYS A 139 -1.59 -2.43 22.30
N ALA A 140 -0.43 -2.06 21.78
CA ALA A 140 -0.16 -2.10 20.35
C ALA A 140 -0.70 -3.40 19.72
N LEU A 141 -1.60 -3.27 18.76
CA LEU A 141 -2.10 -4.40 18.02
C LEU A 141 -0.92 -5.04 17.26
N ARG A 142 -0.92 -6.35 17.14
CA ARG A 142 0.08 -7.08 16.33
C ARG A 142 0.13 -6.56 14.89
N ILE A 143 -1.05 -6.22 14.37
CA ILE A 143 -1.23 -5.65 13.03
C ILE A 143 -1.72 -4.23 13.22
N ALA A 144 -1.05 -3.28 12.57
CA ALA A 144 -1.46 -1.88 12.60
C ALA A 144 -2.86 -1.70 12.02
N GLN A 145 -3.62 -0.78 12.60
CA GLN A 145 -4.90 -0.37 12.05
C GLN A 145 -4.67 0.33 10.71
N THR A 146 -5.48 0.01 9.69
CA THR A 146 -5.33 0.67 8.40
C THR A 146 -5.58 2.18 8.51
N PRO A 147 -4.89 3.03 7.73
CA PRO A 147 -5.09 4.48 7.74
C PRO A 147 -6.56 4.88 7.52
N VAL A 148 -7.24 4.18 6.62
CA VAL A 148 -8.69 4.37 6.39
C VAL A 148 -9.52 3.97 7.62
N GLY A 149 -9.11 2.91 8.32
CA GLY A 149 -9.72 2.49 9.58
C GLY A 149 -9.58 3.55 10.66
N VAL A 150 -8.39 4.16 10.79
CA VAL A 150 -8.13 5.29 11.70
C VAL A 150 -9.02 6.48 11.36
N MET A 151 -9.10 6.85 10.07
CA MET A 151 -9.93 7.98 9.60
C MET A 151 -11.40 7.79 9.94
N LYS A 152 -11.92 6.57 9.81
CA LYS A 152 -13.33 6.25 10.09
C LYS A 152 -13.64 6.16 11.58
N SER A 153 -12.79 5.47 12.35
CA SER A 153 -13.03 5.23 13.78
C SER A 153 -12.73 6.43 14.66
N LYS A 154 -11.81 7.31 14.24
CA LYS A 154 -11.30 8.45 15.01
C LYS A 154 -10.64 8.04 16.34
N ILE A 155 -10.31 6.76 16.49
CA ILE A 155 -9.64 6.18 17.66
C ILE A 155 -8.57 5.20 17.20
N THR A 156 -7.37 5.26 17.81
CA THR A 156 -6.24 4.43 17.39
C THR A 156 -5.19 4.28 18.50
N ASP A 157 -4.21 3.40 18.29
CA ASP A 157 -2.96 3.37 19.06
C ASP A 157 -1.91 4.35 18.47
N GLU A 158 -0.80 4.53 19.17
CA GLU A 158 0.26 5.44 18.73
C GLU A 158 0.89 5.02 17.40
N ARG A 159 1.21 3.73 17.25
CA ARG A 159 1.82 3.20 16.03
C ARG A 159 0.93 3.44 14.79
N SER A 160 -0.34 3.11 14.91
CA SER A 160 -1.31 3.28 13.81
C SER A 160 -1.60 4.76 13.52
N ARG A 161 -1.51 5.65 14.53
CA ARG A 161 -1.58 7.10 14.34
C ARG A 161 -0.41 7.62 13.50
N ASP A 162 0.79 7.13 13.80
CA ASP A 162 2.00 7.56 13.10
C ASP A 162 1.99 7.08 11.64
N ILE A 163 1.56 5.84 11.38
CA ILE A 163 1.31 5.33 10.04
C ILE A 163 0.26 6.17 9.32
N PHE A 164 -0.84 6.50 9.99
CA PHE A 164 -1.89 7.36 9.46
C PHE A 164 -1.38 8.73 9.04
N PHE A 165 -0.53 9.36 9.87
CA PHE A 165 0.08 10.65 9.52
C PHE A 165 0.90 10.56 8.23
N VAL A 166 1.81 9.58 8.14
CA VAL A 166 2.68 9.40 6.97
C VAL A 166 1.86 9.12 5.70
N ASP A 167 0.87 8.25 5.79
CA ASP A 167 -0.01 7.91 4.66
C ASP A 167 -0.82 9.10 4.16
N VAL A 168 -1.42 9.87 5.08
CA VAL A 168 -2.15 11.10 4.72
C VAL A 168 -1.20 12.13 4.09
N ALA A 169 -0.03 12.34 4.68
CA ALA A 169 0.97 13.27 4.16
C ALA A 169 1.37 12.90 2.73
N ARG A 170 1.77 11.65 2.49
CA ARG A 170 2.11 11.14 1.15
C ARG A 170 0.95 11.28 0.17
N SER A 171 -0.27 10.93 0.59
CA SER A 171 -1.46 11.04 -0.25
C SER A 171 -1.74 12.48 -0.69
N LEU A 172 -1.38 13.45 0.13
CA LEU A 172 -1.54 14.88 -0.17
C LEU A 172 -0.31 15.52 -0.82
N GLY A 173 0.73 14.73 -1.16
CA GLY A 173 1.94 15.21 -1.79
C GLY A 173 2.93 15.89 -0.83
N ILE A 174 2.87 15.56 0.45
CA ILE A 174 3.84 15.99 1.48
C ILE A 174 4.83 14.86 1.70
N GLU A 175 6.12 15.14 1.60
CA GLU A 175 7.17 14.17 1.90
C GLU A 175 7.11 13.79 3.38
N ALA A 176 6.96 12.50 3.65
CA ALA A 176 6.95 11.95 5.00
C ALA A 176 7.42 10.51 4.99
N GLN A 177 8.18 10.15 6.00
CA GLN A 177 8.61 8.76 6.22
C GLN A 177 8.67 8.48 7.71
N LYS A 178 8.60 7.19 8.02
CA LYS A 178 8.87 6.70 9.36
C LYS A 178 10.23 6.00 9.35
N ASP A 179 11.13 6.44 10.21
CA ASP A 179 12.44 5.81 10.34
C ASP A 179 12.30 4.39 10.91
N ALA A 180 12.83 3.41 10.18
CA ALA A 180 12.69 2.00 10.53
C ALA A 180 13.41 1.60 11.83
N VAL A 181 14.43 2.38 12.24
CA VAL A 181 15.25 2.08 13.43
C VAL A 181 14.72 2.81 14.66
N THR A 182 14.44 4.11 14.52
CA THR A 182 14.02 4.97 15.64
C THR A 182 12.52 5.09 15.79
N GLY A 183 11.74 4.73 14.76
CA GLY A 183 10.30 4.90 14.71
C GLY A 183 9.84 6.36 14.66
N LYS A 184 10.74 7.33 14.48
CA LYS A 184 10.40 8.76 14.36
C LYS A 184 9.91 9.09 12.95
N ILE A 185 9.06 10.10 12.87
CA ILE A 185 8.53 10.68 11.63
C ILE A 185 9.24 12.02 11.39
#